data_ae64acc061454e59e858b88545736e9c
#
_entry.id   ae64acc061454e59e858b88545736e9c
#
_cell.length_a   1.000
_cell.length_b   1.000
_cell.length_c   1.000
_cell.angle_alpha   90.00
_cell.angle_beta   90.00
_cell.angle_gamma   90.00
#
_symmetry.space_group_name_H-M   'P 1'
#
loop_
_entity.id
_entity.type
_entity.pdbx_description
1 polymer ?
#
loop_
_entity_poly.entity_id
_entity_poly.type
_entity_poly.pdbx_seq_one_letter_code
_entity_poly.pdbx_strand_id
1 'polypeptide(L)'
;ELSSKSHHSSLHKKAGFDWECYHRLYKFIKKGGYEVVHAHVGSIPYILLSAMLLRKVKFVATIHSEARREAGRNIMKWSRFIMFQHHKCTPVTISDESKVSFDEYYKMDAPMVYNGVPQYSAKCMAPLVDNNDQLLFIHPASCQKVKNQELLIKAFAKLVKDYPNVKMLWLGSNETFKSLYDTLVPDMVSQFKYVGTVPNVRDYLAQADAMCLSSKMEGMPMTIIEAFSVGCPALCTPVGGILNMIEDGKNGMLSASLSVEDYYLMLKRFCKLPSEQKKQMRLQAKESFAKYSIDNTAKGYLEVYK
;
A
#
# COMPACT_ATOMS: atom_id res chain seq x y z
N GLU A 1 4.17 9.22 13.59
CA GLU A 1 4.79 9.63 14.87
C GLU A 1 4.61 8.51 15.89
N LEU A 2 5.71 8.16 16.58
CA LEU A 2 5.65 7.17 17.66
C LEU A 2 4.96 7.78 18.88
N SER A 3 4.09 7.00 19.52
CA SER A 3 3.42 7.42 20.75
C SER A 3 4.45 7.75 21.84
N SER A 4 4.12 8.65 22.78
CA SER A 4 4.95 8.97 23.94
C SER A 4 5.27 7.74 24.82
N LYS A 5 4.52 6.66 24.65
CA LYS A 5 4.73 5.37 25.34
C LYS A 5 5.68 4.42 24.59
N SER A 6 6.15 4.78 23.37
CA SER A 6 7.06 3.97 22.57
C SER A 6 8.50 4.44 22.75
N HIS A 7 9.44 3.49 22.88
CA HIS A 7 10.87 3.75 22.93
C HIS A 7 11.52 3.35 21.62
N HIS A 8 12.30 4.23 21.04
CA HIS A 8 13.07 3.96 19.83
C HIS A 8 14.52 3.67 20.18
N SER A 9 15.05 2.53 19.69
CA SER A 9 16.44 2.16 19.82
C SER A 9 17.02 1.74 18.48
N SER A 10 18.20 2.25 18.13
CA SER A 10 18.92 1.86 16.91
C SER A 10 20.01 0.84 17.24
N LEU A 11 20.06 -0.23 16.45
CA LEU A 11 21.16 -1.21 16.53
C LEU A 11 22.28 -0.94 15.51
N HIS A 12 22.24 0.17 14.79
CA HIS A 12 23.25 0.63 13.83
C HIS A 12 23.71 -0.49 12.87
N LYS A 13 22.73 -1.13 12.21
CA LYS A 13 22.98 -2.20 11.24
C LYS A 13 23.78 -1.68 10.03
N LYS A 14 24.88 -2.36 9.73
CA LYS A 14 25.69 -2.10 8.52
C LYS A 14 25.00 -2.63 7.26
N ALA A 15 25.45 -2.20 6.07
CA ALA A 15 24.95 -2.72 4.81
C ALA A 15 25.20 -4.24 4.68
N GLY A 16 24.33 -4.95 3.98
CA GLY A 16 24.41 -6.41 3.85
C GLY A 16 23.98 -7.16 5.11
N PHE A 17 24.42 -8.41 5.27
CA PHE A 17 24.18 -9.20 6.47
C PHE A 17 25.23 -8.84 7.54
N ASP A 18 24.78 -8.38 8.69
CA ASP A 18 25.62 -7.87 9.79
C ASP A 18 25.57 -8.82 10.99
N TRP A 19 26.63 -9.64 11.16
CA TRP A 19 26.74 -10.58 12.27
C TRP A 19 26.81 -9.91 13.64
N GLU A 20 27.40 -8.73 13.74
CA GLU A 20 27.44 -7.97 15.00
C GLU A 20 26.05 -7.48 15.39
N CYS A 21 25.28 -6.97 14.41
CA CYS A 21 23.89 -6.58 14.63
C CYS A 21 23.02 -7.77 15.06
N TYR A 22 23.25 -8.95 14.47
CA TYR A 22 22.58 -10.19 14.84
C TYR A 22 22.77 -10.54 16.33
N HIS A 23 23.99 -10.44 16.83
CA HIS A 23 24.30 -10.68 18.25
C HIS A 23 23.83 -9.55 19.17
N ARG A 24 23.94 -8.28 18.72
CA ARG A 24 23.42 -7.13 19.47
C ARG A 24 21.90 -7.24 19.66
N LEU A 25 21.16 -7.65 18.61
CA LEU A 25 19.72 -7.86 18.69
C LEU A 25 19.36 -8.97 19.70
N TYR A 26 20.05 -10.10 19.66
CA TYR A 26 19.84 -11.17 20.64
C TYR A 26 20.03 -10.67 22.09
N LYS A 27 21.15 -9.98 22.35
CA LYS A 27 21.42 -9.42 23.67
C LYS A 27 20.39 -8.40 24.12
N PHE A 28 19.94 -7.55 23.18
CA PHE A 28 18.90 -6.55 23.41
C PHE A 28 17.57 -7.20 23.79
N ILE A 29 17.10 -8.18 23.03
CA ILE A 29 15.86 -8.90 23.32
C ILE A 29 15.96 -9.63 24.68
N LYS A 30 17.06 -10.34 24.90
CA LYS A 30 17.28 -11.10 26.14
C LYS A 30 17.27 -10.20 27.39
N LYS A 31 17.89 -9.00 27.30
CA LYS A 31 17.97 -8.05 28.41
C LYS A 31 16.65 -7.32 28.64
N GLY A 32 15.88 -7.10 27.59
CA GLY A 32 14.67 -6.27 27.64
C GLY A 32 13.45 -6.94 28.28
N GLY A 33 13.45 -8.26 28.49
CA GLY A 33 12.34 -8.98 29.14
C GLY A 33 11.04 -8.96 28.34
N TYR A 34 11.12 -8.88 27.02
CA TYR A 34 9.95 -8.78 26.13
C TYR A 34 9.16 -10.10 26.10
N GLU A 35 7.84 -10.01 26.13
CA GLU A 35 6.92 -11.14 25.96
C GLU A 35 6.74 -11.49 24.48
N VAL A 36 6.68 -10.45 23.61
CA VAL A 36 6.49 -10.58 22.16
C VAL A 36 7.58 -9.81 21.42
N VAL A 37 8.11 -10.41 20.38
CA VAL A 37 9.01 -9.77 19.41
C VAL A 37 8.40 -9.90 18.01
N HIS A 38 8.06 -8.76 17.41
CA HIS A 38 7.46 -8.70 16.09
C HIS A 38 8.46 -8.17 15.07
N ALA A 39 8.78 -8.99 14.08
CA ALA A 39 9.74 -8.67 13.03
C ALA A 39 9.04 -8.33 11.71
N HIS A 40 9.60 -7.38 10.96
CA HIS A 40 9.12 -6.96 9.66
C HIS A 40 10.23 -7.03 8.60
N VAL A 41 9.86 -7.45 7.38
CA VAL A 41 10.70 -7.38 6.17
C VAL A 41 12.12 -7.96 6.38
N GLY A 42 13.15 -7.14 6.21
CA GLY A 42 14.56 -7.51 6.30
C GLY A 42 15.05 -7.84 7.71
N SER A 43 14.27 -7.58 8.77
CA SER A 43 14.63 -7.93 10.15
C SER A 43 14.35 -9.40 10.49
N ILE A 44 13.47 -10.07 9.73
CA ILE A 44 13.04 -11.45 10.02
C ILE A 44 14.25 -12.42 10.17
N PRO A 45 15.25 -12.45 9.29
CA PRO A 45 16.39 -13.37 9.48
C PRO A 45 17.21 -13.10 10.74
N TYR A 46 17.20 -11.86 11.23
CA TYR A 46 17.98 -11.46 12.41
C TYR A 46 17.42 -11.97 13.75
N ILE A 47 16.15 -12.35 13.80
CA ILE A 47 15.55 -12.89 15.02
C ILE A 47 15.77 -14.41 15.20
N LEU A 48 16.36 -15.13 14.21
CA LEU A 48 16.51 -16.60 14.26
C LEU A 48 17.15 -17.09 15.57
N LEU A 49 18.31 -16.52 15.95
CA LEU A 49 19.00 -16.92 17.18
C LEU A 49 18.13 -16.71 18.42
N SER A 50 17.46 -15.57 18.47
CA SER A 50 16.56 -15.23 19.57
C SER A 50 15.37 -16.19 19.63
N ALA A 51 14.76 -16.48 18.48
CA ALA A 51 13.63 -17.40 18.38
C ALA A 51 13.97 -18.84 18.75
N MET A 52 15.21 -19.26 18.51
CA MET A 52 15.68 -20.59 18.91
C MET A 52 16.01 -20.71 20.39
N LEU A 53 16.54 -19.65 21.01
CA LEU A 53 17.10 -19.68 22.38
C LEU A 53 16.14 -19.11 23.43
N LEU A 54 15.29 -18.14 23.11
CA LEU A 54 14.42 -17.45 24.08
C LEU A 54 13.01 -18.04 24.07
N ARG A 55 12.87 -19.21 24.67
CA ARG A 55 11.62 -20.01 24.66
C ARG A 55 10.39 -19.34 25.29
N LYS A 56 10.60 -18.33 26.17
CA LYS A 56 9.51 -17.58 26.83
C LYS A 56 9.03 -16.38 26.01
N VAL A 57 9.70 -16.06 24.92
CA VAL A 57 9.37 -14.93 24.05
C VAL A 57 8.61 -15.45 22.84
N LYS A 58 7.45 -14.88 22.55
CA LYS A 58 6.70 -15.18 21.33
C LYS A 58 7.26 -14.35 20.18
N PHE A 59 7.64 -15.02 19.09
CA PHE A 59 8.14 -14.37 17.89
C PHE A 59 7.08 -14.36 16.82
N VAL A 60 6.87 -13.21 16.19
CA VAL A 60 5.92 -12.98 15.10
C VAL A 60 6.64 -12.32 13.94
N ALA A 61 6.29 -12.64 12.72
CA ALA A 61 6.88 -12.05 11.51
C ALA A 61 5.81 -11.70 10.49
N THR A 62 5.71 -10.42 10.11
CA THR A 62 4.79 -10.00 9.04
C THR A 62 5.40 -10.19 7.67
N ILE A 63 4.65 -10.85 6.80
CA ILE A 63 4.96 -11.09 5.38
C ILE A 63 4.24 -10.02 4.55
N HIS A 64 5.02 -9.08 4.00
CA HIS A 64 4.48 -7.87 3.34
C HIS A 64 4.23 -8.02 1.84
N SER A 65 4.73 -9.10 1.23
CA SER A 65 4.63 -9.31 -0.21
C SER A 65 4.56 -10.80 -0.56
N GLU A 66 4.69 -11.12 -1.84
CA GLU A 66 4.81 -12.50 -2.30
C GLU A 66 5.92 -13.25 -1.55
N ALA A 67 5.58 -14.39 -0.95
CA ALA A 67 6.47 -15.14 -0.05
C ALA A 67 7.79 -15.55 -0.70
N ARG A 68 7.76 -15.99 -1.96
CA ARG A 68 8.95 -16.38 -2.72
C ARG A 68 9.92 -15.22 -2.93
N ARG A 69 9.39 -14.02 -3.21
CA ARG A 69 10.18 -12.80 -3.39
C ARG A 69 10.76 -12.32 -2.07
N GLU A 70 9.95 -12.34 -1.01
CA GLU A 70 10.36 -11.88 0.30
C GLU A 70 11.30 -12.85 1.02
N ALA A 71 11.21 -14.15 0.73
CA ALA A 71 12.08 -15.16 1.31
C ALA A 71 13.58 -14.83 1.13
N GLY A 72 13.93 -14.11 0.07
CA GLY A 72 15.31 -13.74 -0.22
C GLY A 72 16.12 -14.92 -0.78
N ARG A 73 17.44 -14.82 -0.71
CA ARG A 73 18.38 -15.84 -1.23
C ARG A 73 19.22 -16.45 -0.10
N ASN A 74 19.72 -17.66 -0.31
CA ASN A 74 20.72 -18.31 0.53
C ASN A 74 20.29 -18.41 2.01
N ILE A 75 21.14 -17.96 2.90
CA ILE A 75 20.97 -18.06 4.35
C ILE A 75 19.68 -17.39 4.86
N MET A 76 19.23 -16.30 4.23
CA MET A 76 17.99 -15.63 4.59
C MET A 76 16.76 -16.51 4.33
N LYS A 77 16.75 -17.23 3.22
CA LYS A 77 15.71 -18.21 2.89
C LYS A 77 15.66 -19.34 3.91
N TRP A 78 16.83 -19.93 4.21
CA TRP A 78 16.94 -21.04 5.17
C TRP A 78 16.54 -20.63 6.57
N SER A 79 16.92 -19.44 7.04
CA SER A 79 16.55 -18.97 8.38
C SER A 79 15.05 -18.83 8.55
N ARG A 80 14.35 -18.27 7.56
CA ARG A 80 12.88 -18.16 7.57
C ARG A 80 12.23 -19.54 7.55
N PHE A 81 12.68 -20.41 6.64
CA PHE A 81 12.14 -21.76 6.52
C PHE A 81 12.24 -22.52 7.85
N ILE A 82 13.43 -22.52 8.50
CA ILE A 82 13.64 -23.16 9.79
C ILE A 82 12.71 -22.57 10.87
N MET A 83 12.63 -21.24 10.97
CA MET A 83 11.80 -20.60 11.99
C MET A 83 10.31 -20.95 11.84
N PHE A 84 9.80 -20.95 10.63
CA PHE A 84 8.38 -21.22 10.38
C PHE A 84 8.06 -22.70 10.53
N GLN A 85 8.82 -23.60 9.90
CA GLN A 85 8.60 -25.05 9.96
C GLN A 85 8.73 -25.62 11.39
N HIS A 86 9.60 -25.06 12.21
CA HIS A 86 9.75 -25.47 13.60
C HIS A 86 8.88 -24.66 14.57
N HIS A 87 7.91 -23.89 14.08
CA HIS A 87 7.01 -23.05 14.89
C HIS A 87 7.74 -22.14 15.90
N LYS A 88 8.93 -21.67 15.55
CA LYS A 88 9.73 -20.75 16.38
C LYS A 88 9.35 -19.28 16.16
N CYS A 89 8.63 -19.02 15.08
CA CYS A 89 8.12 -17.70 14.75
C CYS A 89 6.77 -17.88 14.01
N THR A 90 5.74 -17.18 14.45
CA THR A 90 4.43 -17.18 13.80
C THR A 90 4.47 -16.23 12.61
N PRO A 91 4.35 -16.71 11.37
CA PRO A 91 4.20 -15.83 10.20
C PRO A 91 2.79 -15.22 10.20
N VAL A 92 2.68 -13.96 9.75
CA VAL A 92 1.40 -13.27 9.55
C VAL A 92 1.40 -12.65 8.18
N THR A 93 0.42 -12.98 7.36
CA THR A 93 0.22 -12.39 6.03
C THR A 93 -0.70 -11.17 6.11
N ILE A 94 -0.57 -10.24 5.15
CA ILE A 94 -1.29 -8.96 5.19
C ILE A 94 -2.39 -8.82 4.14
N SER A 95 -2.53 -9.80 3.26
CA SER A 95 -3.51 -9.82 2.17
C SER A 95 -3.78 -11.24 1.71
N ASP A 96 -4.91 -11.45 1.03
CA ASP A 96 -5.28 -12.75 0.47
C ASP A 96 -4.19 -13.27 -0.49
N GLU A 97 -3.62 -12.39 -1.34
CA GLU A 97 -2.53 -12.75 -2.25
C GLU A 97 -1.27 -13.20 -1.49
N SER A 98 -0.87 -12.42 -0.46
CA SER A 98 0.31 -12.80 0.34
C SER A 98 0.08 -14.10 1.11
N LYS A 99 -1.18 -14.37 1.53
CA LYS A 99 -1.55 -15.63 2.19
C LYS A 99 -1.44 -16.81 1.23
N VAL A 100 -2.08 -16.74 0.07
CA VAL A 100 -2.00 -17.80 -0.94
C VAL A 100 -0.54 -18.08 -1.31
N SER A 101 0.23 -17.04 -1.61
CA SER A 101 1.66 -17.16 -1.93
C SER A 101 2.47 -17.78 -0.79
N PHE A 102 2.14 -17.44 0.48
CA PHE A 102 2.81 -18.00 1.65
C PHE A 102 2.47 -19.47 1.84
N ASP A 103 1.19 -19.81 1.80
CA ASP A 103 0.71 -21.18 2.02
C ASP A 103 1.25 -22.13 0.95
N GLU A 104 1.31 -21.67 -0.30
CA GLU A 104 1.90 -22.45 -1.41
C GLU A 104 3.41 -22.63 -1.25
N TYR A 105 4.13 -21.58 -0.84
CA TYR A 105 5.59 -21.60 -0.78
C TYR A 105 6.13 -22.36 0.42
N TYR A 106 5.58 -22.12 1.61
CA TYR A 106 6.02 -22.75 2.85
C TYR A 106 5.24 -24.03 3.19
N LYS A 107 4.14 -24.34 2.47
CA LYS A 107 3.24 -25.47 2.76
C LYS A 107 2.71 -25.43 4.19
N MET A 108 2.35 -24.24 4.65
CA MET A 108 1.83 -23.96 5.99
C MET A 108 0.68 -22.97 5.87
N ASP A 109 -0.29 -23.08 6.77
CA ASP A 109 -1.32 -22.07 6.96
C ASP A 109 -0.78 -20.94 7.87
N ALA A 110 -0.93 -19.69 7.43
CA ALA A 110 -0.56 -18.52 8.21
C ALA A 110 -1.79 -17.67 8.55
N PRO A 111 -1.91 -17.14 9.77
CA PRO A 111 -2.92 -16.15 10.07
C PRO A 111 -2.76 -14.92 9.18
N MET A 112 -3.88 -14.27 8.87
CA MET A 112 -3.92 -13.08 8.05
C MET A 112 -4.45 -11.89 8.86
N VAL A 113 -3.71 -10.79 8.82
CA VAL A 113 -4.10 -9.52 9.44
C VAL A 113 -3.87 -8.41 8.42
N TYR A 114 -4.96 -7.83 7.93
CA TYR A 114 -4.86 -6.74 6.97
C TYR A 114 -4.13 -5.53 7.55
N ASN A 115 -3.31 -4.88 6.73
CA ASN A 115 -2.76 -3.57 7.08
C ASN A 115 -3.89 -2.55 7.24
N GLY A 116 -3.74 -1.65 8.19
CA GLY A 116 -4.74 -0.63 8.46
C GLY A 116 -4.14 0.76 8.64
N VAL A 117 -5.01 1.75 8.48
CA VAL A 117 -4.69 3.15 8.80
C VAL A 117 -5.66 3.68 9.84
N PRO A 118 -5.26 4.69 10.64
CA PRO A 118 -6.14 5.33 11.59
C PRO A 118 -7.35 5.96 10.89
N GLN A 119 -8.48 5.99 11.58
CA GLN A 119 -9.63 6.82 11.17
C GLN A 119 -9.13 8.24 10.91
N TYR A 120 -9.61 8.85 9.84
CA TYR A 120 -9.17 10.17 9.45
C TYR A 120 -10.37 11.08 9.14
N SER A 121 -10.36 12.25 9.72
CA SER A 121 -11.24 13.35 9.33
C SER A 121 -10.41 14.31 8.49
N ALA A 122 -10.79 14.50 7.24
CA ALA A 122 -10.10 15.41 6.35
C ALA A 122 -10.14 16.85 6.94
N LYS A 123 -9.00 17.52 6.88
CA LYS A 123 -8.93 18.92 7.28
C LYS A 123 -9.52 19.78 6.16
N CYS A 124 -10.13 20.89 6.54
CA CYS A 124 -10.59 21.88 5.59
C CYS A 124 -9.37 22.48 4.86
N MET A 125 -9.30 22.25 3.56
CA MET A 125 -8.30 22.85 2.67
C MET A 125 -9.01 23.78 1.68
N ALA A 126 -8.25 24.69 1.07
CA ALA A 126 -8.77 25.43 -0.08
C ALA A 126 -9.18 24.45 -1.19
N PRO A 127 -10.23 24.76 -1.96
CA PRO A 127 -10.67 23.92 -3.06
C PRO A 127 -9.53 23.65 -4.04
N LEU A 128 -9.38 22.40 -4.48
CA LEU A 128 -8.35 21.97 -5.43
C LEU A 128 -8.77 22.18 -6.89
N VAL A 129 -10.05 22.45 -7.12
CA VAL A 129 -10.66 22.79 -8.42
C VAL A 129 -11.44 24.09 -8.30
N ASP A 130 -11.50 24.82 -9.41
CA ASP A 130 -12.03 26.18 -9.43
C ASP A 130 -13.56 26.21 -9.56
N ASN A 131 -14.16 25.12 -10.03
CA ASN A 131 -15.61 24.98 -10.19
C ASN A 131 -16.08 23.53 -9.97
N ASN A 132 -17.38 23.37 -9.70
CA ASN A 132 -18.02 22.07 -9.43
C ASN A 132 -18.19 21.18 -10.68
N ASP A 133 -17.95 21.71 -11.88
CA ASP A 133 -18.07 20.94 -13.14
C ASP A 133 -16.77 20.23 -13.53
N GLN A 134 -15.68 20.47 -12.79
CA GLN A 134 -14.41 19.78 -13.00
C GLN A 134 -14.37 18.46 -12.24
N LEU A 135 -14.00 17.38 -12.93
CA LEU A 135 -13.68 16.11 -12.29
C LEU A 135 -12.20 16.08 -11.87
N LEU A 136 -11.96 15.84 -10.60
CA LEU A 136 -10.63 15.80 -10.01
C LEU A 136 -10.18 14.36 -9.80
N PHE A 137 -9.11 13.98 -10.50
CA PHE A 137 -8.39 12.73 -10.28
C PHE A 137 -7.10 12.98 -9.49
N ILE A 138 -6.71 12.04 -8.63
CA ILE A 138 -5.46 12.12 -7.88
C ILE A 138 -4.66 10.84 -8.07
N HIS A 139 -3.35 10.99 -8.39
CA HIS A 139 -2.39 9.89 -8.40
C HIS A 139 -1.40 10.02 -7.24
N PRO A 140 -1.61 9.31 -6.11
CA PRO A 140 -0.75 9.41 -4.94
C PRO A 140 0.31 8.30 -4.95
N ALA A 141 1.37 8.47 -5.71
CA ALA A 141 2.45 7.48 -5.76
C ALA A 141 3.80 8.12 -6.07
N SER A 142 4.86 7.62 -5.40
CA SER A 142 6.24 7.91 -5.83
C SER A 142 6.50 7.36 -7.23
N CYS A 143 7.32 8.05 -8.01
CA CYS A 143 7.63 7.60 -9.35
C CYS A 143 8.60 6.43 -9.33
N GLN A 144 8.08 5.27 -9.65
CA GLN A 144 8.83 4.02 -9.75
C GLN A 144 8.33 3.23 -10.96
N LYS A 145 9.21 2.49 -11.63
CA LYS A 145 8.87 1.68 -12.81
C LYS A 145 7.67 0.75 -12.56
N VAL A 146 7.52 0.25 -11.35
CA VAL A 146 6.41 -0.63 -10.96
C VAL A 146 5.07 0.10 -10.90
N LYS A 147 5.06 1.42 -10.63
CA LYS A 147 3.84 2.24 -10.58
C LYS A 147 3.32 2.63 -11.97
N ASN A 148 4.13 2.42 -13.02
CA ASN A 148 3.76 2.53 -14.44
C ASN A 148 3.04 3.83 -14.81
N GLN A 149 3.60 4.93 -14.35
CA GLN A 149 3.03 6.27 -14.54
C GLN A 149 2.85 6.64 -16.02
N GLU A 150 3.71 6.12 -16.89
CA GLU A 150 3.62 6.33 -18.33
C GLU A 150 2.25 5.89 -18.89
N LEU A 151 1.74 4.75 -18.41
CA LEU A 151 0.40 4.27 -18.78
C LEU A 151 -0.68 5.28 -18.39
N LEU A 152 -0.64 5.76 -17.14
CA LEU A 152 -1.62 6.72 -16.63
C LEU A 152 -1.59 8.03 -17.41
N ILE A 153 -0.40 8.59 -17.66
CA ILE A 153 -0.25 9.85 -18.41
C ILE A 153 -0.82 9.70 -19.81
N LYS A 154 -0.45 8.63 -20.54
CA LYS A 154 -0.95 8.39 -21.89
C LYS A 154 -2.47 8.19 -21.94
N ALA A 155 -3.04 7.48 -20.98
CA ALA A 155 -4.48 7.28 -20.88
C ALA A 155 -5.21 8.60 -20.55
N PHE A 156 -4.66 9.38 -19.61
CA PHE A 156 -5.23 10.68 -19.25
C PHE A 156 -5.13 11.69 -20.40
N ALA A 157 -4.05 11.66 -21.18
CA ALA A 157 -3.89 12.47 -22.39
C ALA A 157 -5.01 12.20 -23.44
N LYS A 158 -5.44 10.94 -23.56
CA LYS A 158 -6.60 10.60 -24.39
C LYS A 158 -7.90 11.13 -23.76
N LEU A 159 -8.03 11.01 -22.43
CA LEU A 159 -9.22 11.45 -21.72
C LEU A 159 -9.46 12.95 -21.86
N VAL A 160 -8.44 13.77 -21.75
CA VAL A 160 -8.53 15.24 -21.85
C VAL A 160 -9.10 15.68 -23.20
N LYS A 161 -8.84 14.95 -24.28
CA LYS A 161 -9.39 15.25 -25.62
C LYS A 161 -10.92 15.08 -25.66
N ASP A 162 -11.45 14.08 -24.94
CA ASP A 162 -12.90 13.82 -24.88
C ASP A 162 -13.59 14.62 -23.74
N TYR A 163 -12.86 14.90 -22.66
CA TYR A 163 -13.36 15.56 -21.45
C TYR A 163 -12.39 16.65 -21.01
N PRO A 164 -12.44 17.87 -21.59
CA PRO A 164 -11.49 18.94 -21.26
C PRO A 164 -11.61 19.46 -19.83
N ASN A 165 -12.74 19.21 -19.15
CA ASN A 165 -13.00 19.61 -17.76
C ASN A 165 -12.49 18.60 -16.72
N VAL A 166 -11.55 17.72 -17.06
CA VAL A 166 -10.90 16.84 -16.11
C VAL A 166 -9.58 17.46 -15.62
N LYS A 167 -9.23 17.19 -14.37
CA LYS A 167 -7.96 17.61 -13.77
C LYS A 167 -7.28 16.43 -13.08
N MET A 168 -5.98 16.32 -13.21
CA MET A 168 -5.17 15.31 -12.52
C MET A 168 -4.15 15.98 -11.62
N LEU A 169 -4.18 15.68 -10.32
CA LEU A 169 -3.11 16.04 -9.41
C LEU A 169 -2.22 14.83 -9.16
N TRP A 170 -0.94 15.08 -9.20
CA TRP A 170 0.08 14.08 -8.96
C TRP A 170 0.82 14.37 -7.66
N LEU A 171 0.71 13.43 -6.70
CA LEU A 171 1.32 13.51 -5.38
C LEU A 171 2.40 12.44 -5.25
N GLY A 172 3.59 12.83 -4.83
CA GLY A 172 4.69 11.89 -4.59
C GLY A 172 6.06 12.48 -4.92
N SER A 173 7.11 11.86 -4.42
CA SER A 173 8.48 12.30 -4.69
C SER A 173 8.88 11.89 -6.10
N ASN A 174 9.53 12.82 -6.84
CA ASN A 174 10.45 12.38 -7.86
C ASN A 174 11.19 13.40 -8.73
N GLU A 175 12.48 13.11 -8.94
CA GLU A 175 13.36 13.79 -9.92
C GLU A 175 13.15 13.23 -11.35
N THR A 176 12.86 11.92 -11.48
CA THR A 176 12.66 11.26 -12.79
C THR A 176 11.31 11.59 -13.42
N PHE A 177 10.33 12.00 -12.63
CA PHE A 177 8.99 12.34 -13.10
C PHE A 177 8.99 13.58 -14.01
N LYS A 178 9.82 14.58 -13.71
CA LYS A 178 9.86 15.80 -14.50
C LYS A 178 10.18 15.51 -15.97
N SER A 179 11.16 14.65 -16.25
CA SER A 179 11.51 14.28 -17.62
C SER A 179 10.39 13.51 -18.35
N LEU A 180 9.67 12.65 -17.64
CA LEU A 180 8.53 11.91 -18.19
C LEU A 180 7.36 12.87 -18.48
N TYR A 181 7.10 13.77 -17.56
CA TYR A 181 6.06 14.80 -17.69
C TYR A 181 6.36 15.75 -18.86
N ASP A 182 7.56 16.32 -18.90
CA ASP A 182 7.98 17.27 -19.94
C ASP A 182 7.93 16.64 -21.35
N THR A 183 8.13 15.32 -21.45
CA THR A 183 8.09 14.59 -22.73
C THR A 183 6.68 14.21 -23.18
N LEU A 184 5.80 13.86 -22.23
CA LEU A 184 4.48 13.26 -22.54
C LEU A 184 3.32 14.25 -22.44
N VAL A 185 3.50 15.45 -21.86
CA VAL A 185 2.40 16.35 -21.49
C VAL A 185 2.62 17.82 -21.88
N PRO A 186 3.37 18.16 -22.95
CA PRO A 186 3.62 19.57 -23.31
C PRO A 186 2.33 20.38 -23.54
N ASP A 187 1.25 19.73 -24.00
CA ASP A 187 -0.01 20.38 -24.38
C ASP A 187 -1.12 20.32 -23.30
N MET A 188 -0.85 19.75 -22.12
CA MET A 188 -1.89 19.47 -21.10
C MET A 188 -1.58 20.12 -19.74
N VAL A 189 -0.79 21.18 -19.71
CA VAL A 189 -0.29 21.81 -18.47
C VAL A 189 -1.43 22.31 -17.56
N SER A 190 -2.56 22.70 -18.13
CA SER A 190 -3.73 23.19 -17.38
C SER A 190 -4.49 22.07 -16.65
N GLN A 191 -4.57 20.87 -17.24
CA GLN A 191 -5.31 19.74 -16.72
C GLN A 191 -4.46 18.85 -15.82
N PHE A 192 -3.13 18.96 -15.87
CA PHE A 192 -2.23 18.10 -15.16
C PHE A 192 -1.28 18.90 -14.25
N LYS A 193 -1.34 18.69 -12.94
CA LYS A 193 -0.51 19.41 -11.97
C LYS A 193 0.30 18.46 -11.12
N TYR A 194 1.63 18.61 -11.16
CA TYR A 194 2.53 17.98 -10.21
C TYR A 194 2.59 18.81 -8.92
N VAL A 195 2.26 18.19 -7.80
CA VAL A 195 2.24 18.83 -6.48
C VAL A 195 3.47 18.46 -5.64
N GLY A 196 4.07 17.29 -5.91
CA GLY A 196 5.18 16.78 -5.12
C GLY A 196 4.74 15.98 -3.90
N THR A 197 5.68 15.80 -2.96
CA THR A 197 5.40 15.11 -1.71
C THR A 197 4.58 15.98 -0.77
N VAL A 198 3.46 15.45 -0.31
CA VAL A 198 2.57 16.13 0.64
C VAL A 198 2.50 15.36 1.96
N PRO A 199 2.42 16.03 3.11
CA PRO A 199 2.32 15.37 4.41
C PRO A 199 0.95 14.69 4.62
N ASN A 200 -0.10 15.18 3.95
CA ASN A 200 -1.50 14.84 4.19
C ASN A 200 -2.21 14.38 2.92
N VAL A 201 -1.81 13.26 2.34
CA VAL A 201 -2.41 12.75 1.09
C VAL A 201 -3.94 12.60 1.19
N ARG A 202 -4.46 12.27 2.37
CA ARG A 202 -5.90 12.07 2.61
C ARG A 202 -6.73 13.36 2.53
N ASP A 203 -6.14 14.52 2.80
CA ASP A 203 -6.83 15.81 2.62
C ASP A 203 -7.10 16.07 1.12
N TYR A 204 -6.17 15.68 0.26
CA TYR A 204 -6.33 15.73 -1.20
C TYR A 204 -7.35 14.70 -1.68
N LEU A 205 -7.23 13.45 -1.23
CA LEU A 205 -8.15 12.37 -1.62
C LEU A 205 -9.60 12.64 -1.21
N ALA A 206 -9.82 13.34 -0.10
CA ALA A 206 -11.18 13.72 0.34
C ALA A 206 -11.89 14.64 -0.65
N GLN A 207 -11.16 15.46 -1.39
CA GLN A 207 -11.69 16.36 -2.42
C GLN A 207 -11.72 15.73 -3.83
N ALA A 208 -11.06 14.60 -4.03
CA ALA A 208 -11.00 13.94 -5.33
C ALA A 208 -12.32 13.23 -5.67
N ASP A 209 -12.67 13.21 -6.94
CA ASP A 209 -13.72 12.33 -7.46
C ASP A 209 -13.28 10.88 -7.47
N ALA A 210 -12.00 10.62 -7.80
CA ALA A 210 -11.40 9.31 -7.71
C ALA A 210 -9.87 9.38 -7.58
N MET A 211 -9.29 8.33 -6.97
CA MET A 211 -7.87 8.05 -6.99
C MET A 211 -7.51 7.18 -8.19
N CYS A 212 -6.37 7.41 -8.83
CA CYS A 212 -5.86 6.61 -9.95
C CYS A 212 -4.58 5.86 -9.56
N LEU A 213 -4.50 4.56 -9.86
CA LEU A 213 -3.30 3.74 -9.65
C LEU A 213 -3.08 2.80 -10.84
N SER A 214 -1.95 2.97 -11.54
CA SER A 214 -1.64 2.30 -12.81
C SER A 214 -0.55 1.22 -12.68
N SER A 215 -0.35 0.69 -11.50
CA SER A 215 0.75 -0.20 -11.16
C SER A 215 0.78 -1.48 -12.00
N LYS A 216 1.99 -2.02 -12.21
CA LYS A 216 2.22 -3.34 -12.81
C LYS A 216 2.18 -4.48 -11.77
N MET A 217 2.34 -4.13 -10.49
CA MET A 217 2.35 -5.07 -9.38
C MET A 217 2.06 -4.32 -8.08
N GLU A 218 1.18 -4.87 -7.26
CA GLU A 218 0.89 -4.40 -5.90
C GLU A 218 0.60 -5.61 -5.00
N GLY A 219 1.11 -5.59 -3.78
CA GLY A 219 0.67 -6.51 -2.74
C GLY A 219 -0.63 -5.97 -2.12
N MET A 220 -0.49 -5.03 -1.19
CA MET A 220 -1.61 -4.34 -0.57
C MET A 220 -1.33 -2.83 -0.56
N PRO A 221 -1.78 -2.08 -1.57
CA PRO A 221 -1.47 -0.66 -1.69
C PRO A 221 -2.14 0.16 -0.59
N MET A 222 -1.34 0.70 0.33
CA MET A 222 -1.81 1.54 1.43
C MET A 222 -2.60 2.77 0.94
N THR A 223 -2.26 3.28 -0.24
CA THR A 223 -2.95 4.43 -0.84
C THR A 223 -4.43 4.15 -1.16
N ILE A 224 -4.81 2.90 -1.49
CA ILE A 224 -6.23 2.52 -1.63
C ILE A 224 -6.93 2.55 -0.28
N ILE A 225 -6.28 2.06 0.78
CA ILE A 225 -6.84 2.11 2.15
C ILE A 225 -7.01 3.57 2.60
N GLU A 226 -6.04 4.42 2.30
CA GLU A 226 -6.11 5.85 2.58
C GLU A 226 -7.26 6.52 1.81
N ALA A 227 -7.45 6.17 0.53
CA ALA A 227 -8.56 6.65 -0.29
C ALA A 227 -9.91 6.20 0.29
N PHE A 228 -10.06 4.93 0.62
CA PHE A 228 -11.26 4.40 1.25
C PHE A 228 -11.55 5.07 2.60
N SER A 229 -10.51 5.40 3.39
CA SER A 229 -10.69 6.09 4.68
C SER A 229 -11.38 7.45 4.59
N VAL A 230 -11.38 8.08 3.43
CA VAL A 230 -12.05 9.35 3.13
C VAL A 230 -13.19 9.22 2.12
N GLY A 231 -13.54 8.00 1.72
CA GLY A 231 -14.60 7.72 0.76
C GLY A 231 -14.22 8.13 -0.68
N CYS A 232 -12.95 8.04 -1.06
CA CYS A 232 -12.49 8.27 -2.43
C CYS A 232 -12.42 6.93 -3.17
N PRO A 233 -13.19 6.73 -4.26
CA PRO A 233 -13.11 5.54 -5.09
C PRO A 233 -11.74 5.39 -5.75
N ALA A 234 -11.31 4.15 -6.01
CA ALA A 234 -10.02 3.88 -6.65
C ALA A 234 -10.20 3.31 -8.06
N LEU A 235 -9.54 3.92 -9.05
CA LEU A 235 -9.51 3.49 -10.45
C LEU A 235 -8.14 2.87 -10.73
N CYS A 236 -8.08 1.54 -10.87
CA CYS A 236 -6.85 0.80 -10.80
C CYS A 236 -6.63 -0.16 -11.96
N THR A 237 -5.37 -0.51 -12.20
CA THR A 237 -5.01 -1.69 -12.99
C THR A 237 -5.34 -2.97 -12.21
N PRO A 238 -5.74 -4.08 -12.89
CA PRO A 238 -6.16 -5.33 -12.25
C PRO A 238 -4.95 -6.20 -11.87
N VAL A 239 -4.17 -5.78 -10.87
CA VAL A 239 -2.94 -6.49 -10.48
C VAL A 239 -2.89 -6.82 -9.00
N GLY A 240 -2.41 -8.02 -8.68
CA GLY A 240 -2.12 -8.48 -7.35
C GLY A 240 -3.25 -8.24 -6.35
N GLY A 241 -2.92 -7.78 -5.16
CA GLY A 241 -3.88 -7.53 -4.10
C GLY A 241 -4.94 -6.46 -4.39
N ILE A 242 -4.80 -5.66 -5.46
CA ILE A 242 -5.84 -4.72 -5.91
C ILE A 242 -7.13 -5.46 -6.24
N LEU A 243 -7.04 -6.66 -6.85
CA LEU A 243 -8.18 -7.48 -7.23
C LEU A 243 -9.05 -7.90 -6.02
N ASN A 244 -8.46 -7.97 -4.84
CA ASN A 244 -9.17 -8.30 -3.60
C ASN A 244 -9.69 -7.06 -2.85
N MET A 245 -9.28 -5.87 -3.28
CA MET A 245 -9.68 -4.60 -2.66
C MET A 245 -10.78 -3.88 -3.44
N ILE A 246 -10.75 -3.98 -4.77
CA ILE A 246 -11.68 -3.28 -5.66
C ILE A 246 -12.75 -4.22 -6.16
N GLU A 247 -14.00 -3.89 -5.85
CA GLU A 247 -15.20 -4.45 -6.47
C GLU A 247 -15.61 -3.51 -7.60
N ASP A 248 -15.36 -3.94 -8.87
CA ASP A 248 -15.56 -3.10 -10.06
C ASP A 248 -16.98 -2.52 -10.14
N GLY A 249 -17.07 -1.21 -10.29
CA GLY A 249 -18.34 -0.47 -10.33
C GLY A 249 -18.97 -0.20 -8.96
N LYS A 250 -18.42 -0.72 -7.86
CA LYS A 250 -18.98 -0.57 -6.51
C LYS A 250 -18.17 0.40 -5.64
N ASN A 251 -16.93 0.06 -5.28
CA ASN A 251 -16.05 0.91 -4.48
C ASN A 251 -14.91 1.55 -5.29
N GLY A 252 -14.85 1.25 -6.57
CA GLY A 252 -13.86 1.71 -7.53
C GLY A 252 -14.09 1.06 -8.88
N MET A 253 -13.09 1.12 -9.77
CA MET A 253 -13.13 0.46 -11.07
C MET A 253 -11.78 -0.17 -11.41
N LEU A 254 -11.84 -1.23 -12.21
CA LEU A 254 -10.65 -1.90 -12.75
C LEU A 254 -10.60 -1.72 -14.28
N SER A 255 -9.41 -1.44 -14.81
CA SER A 255 -9.17 -1.55 -16.25
C SER A 255 -9.21 -3.02 -16.69
N ALA A 256 -9.59 -3.27 -17.96
CA ALA A 256 -9.64 -4.65 -18.45
C ALA A 256 -8.23 -5.27 -18.55
N SER A 257 -7.20 -4.46 -18.78
CA SER A 257 -5.79 -4.89 -18.84
C SER A 257 -4.84 -3.76 -18.44
N LEU A 258 -3.53 -4.02 -18.59
CA LEU A 258 -2.45 -3.04 -18.43
C LEU A 258 -2.19 -2.20 -19.69
N SER A 259 -3.16 -2.11 -20.61
CA SER A 259 -3.04 -1.29 -21.81
C SER A 259 -3.47 0.16 -21.55
N VAL A 260 -2.90 1.09 -22.31
CA VAL A 260 -3.31 2.50 -22.28
C VAL A 260 -4.78 2.65 -22.68
N GLU A 261 -5.24 1.85 -23.64
CA GLU A 261 -6.61 1.88 -24.14
C GLU A 261 -7.62 1.46 -23.07
N ASP A 262 -7.39 0.34 -22.41
CA ASP A 262 -8.29 -0.19 -21.38
C ASP A 262 -8.33 0.72 -20.15
N TYR A 263 -7.21 1.33 -19.78
CA TYR A 263 -7.19 2.29 -18.68
C TYR A 263 -7.94 3.58 -19.06
N TYR A 264 -7.75 4.09 -20.26
CA TYR A 264 -8.54 5.21 -20.79
C TYR A 264 -10.05 4.90 -20.82
N LEU A 265 -10.45 3.72 -21.29
CA LEU A 265 -11.86 3.31 -21.33
C LEU A 265 -12.46 3.24 -19.91
N MET A 266 -11.71 2.79 -18.92
CA MET A 266 -12.13 2.81 -17.51
C MET A 266 -12.33 4.26 -17.02
N LEU A 267 -11.37 5.16 -17.26
CA LEU A 267 -11.51 6.58 -16.91
C LEU A 267 -12.74 7.21 -17.58
N LYS A 268 -12.94 6.93 -18.87
CA LYS A 268 -14.09 7.39 -19.64
C LYS A 268 -15.42 6.85 -19.09
N ARG A 269 -15.45 5.57 -18.68
CA ARG A 269 -16.61 4.96 -18.01
C ARG A 269 -16.94 5.70 -16.71
N PHE A 270 -15.94 6.02 -15.88
CA PHE A 270 -16.13 6.79 -14.66
C PHE A 270 -16.66 8.22 -14.94
N CYS A 271 -16.11 8.91 -15.94
CA CYS A 271 -16.60 10.26 -16.32
C CYS A 271 -18.09 10.25 -16.68
N LYS A 272 -18.56 9.21 -17.38
CA LYS A 272 -19.94 9.04 -17.81
C LYS A 272 -20.93 8.68 -16.71
N LEU A 273 -20.47 8.28 -15.53
CA LEU A 273 -21.37 7.92 -14.45
C LEU A 273 -22.22 9.12 -14.02
N PRO A 274 -23.53 8.92 -13.81
CA PRO A 274 -24.38 9.91 -13.15
C PRO A 274 -23.83 10.30 -11.77
N SER A 275 -24.09 11.54 -11.35
CA SER A 275 -23.63 12.05 -10.06
C SER A 275 -24.06 11.17 -8.89
N GLU A 276 -25.26 10.59 -8.96
CA GLU A 276 -25.78 9.71 -7.91
C GLU A 276 -24.99 8.39 -7.82
N GLN A 277 -24.60 7.81 -8.96
CA GLN A 277 -23.76 6.62 -8.95
C GLN A 277 -22.34 6.90 -8.43
N LYS A 278 -21.77 8.06 -8.72
CA LYS A 278 -20.49 8.50 -8.13
C LYS A 278 -20.61 8.64 -6.61
N LYS A 279 -21.69 9.24 -6.11
CA LYS A 279 -21.96 9.33 -4.66
C LYS A 279 -22.07 7.95 -4.02
N GLN A 280 -22.83 7.04 -4.63
CA GLN A 280 -22.96 5.68 -4.14
C GLN A 280 -21.61 4.96 -4.10
N MET A 281 -20.78 5.12 -5.13
CA MET A 281 -19.44 4.55 -5.17
C MET A 281 -18.55 5.11 -4.04
N ARG A 282 -18.66 6.41 -3.72
CA ARG A 282 -17.97 7.03 -2.59
C ARG A 282 -18.40 6.43 -1.24
N LEU A 283 -19.68 6.18 -1.05
CA LEU A 283 -20.21 5.52 0.16
C LEU A 283 -19.68 4.11 0.29
N GLN A 284 -19.71 3.34 -0.79
CA GLN A 284 -19.19 1.96 -0.81
C GLN A 284 -17.66 1.91 -0.58
N ALA A 285 -16.89 2.88 -1.13
CA ALA A 285 -15.48 3.03 -0.83
C ALA A 285 -15.26 3.29 0.67
N LYS A 286 -16.08 4.16 1.28
CA LYS A 286 -16.00 4.43 2.72
C LYS A 286 -16.36 3.21 3.58
N GLU A 287 -17.38 2.45 3.20
CA GLU A 287 -17.77 1.21 3.87
C GLU A 287 -16.67 0.15 3.78
N SER A 288 -16.00 0.05 2.62
CA SER A 288 -14.88 -0.86 2.40
C SER A 288 -13.68 -0.60 3.33
N PHE A 289 -13.56 0.61 3.87
CA PHE A 289 -12.52 0.96 4.84
C PHE A 289 -12.63 0.19 6.15
N ALA A 290 -13.82 -0.26 6.54
CA ALA A 290 -14.04 -0.86 7.86
C ALA A 290 -13.06 -2.00 8.18
N LYS A 291 -12.80 -2.90 7.21
CA LYS A 291 -11.86 -4.02 7.39
C LYS A 291 -10.39 -3.60 7.46
N TYR A 292 -10.05 -2.39 7.02
CA TYR A 292 -8.69 -1.83 6.98
C TYR A 292 -8.46 -0.75 8.04
N SER A 293 -9.29 -0.68 9.07
CA SER A 293 -9.06 0.23 10.19
C SER A 293 -7.89 -0.25 11.04
N ILE A 294 -7.11 0.69 11.59
CA ILE A 294 -5.99 0.36 12.48
C ILE A 294 -6.47 -0.42 13.71
N ASP A 295 -7.71 -0.18 14.17
CA ASP A 295 -8.29 -0.89 15.32
C ASP A 295 -8.49 -2.38 15.00
N ASN A 296 -8.94 -2.71 13.79
CA ASN A 296 -9.07 -4.10 13.34
C ASN A 296 -7.70 -4.75 13.13
N THR A 297 -6.73 -4.02 12.59
CA THR A 297 -5.33 -4.49 12.51
C THR A 297 -4.78 -4.80 13.91
N ALA A 298 -4.96 -3.88 14.86
CA ALA A 298 -4.49 -4.06 16.23
C ALA A 298 -5.16 -5.26 16.91
N LYS A 299 -6.48 -5.41 16.77
CA LYS A 299 -7.22 -6.59 17.29
C LYS A 299 -6.68 -7.88 16.69
N GLY A 300 -6.48 -7.93 15.37
CA GLY A 300 -5.92 -9.10 14.69
C GLY A 300 -4.55 -9.49 15.23
N TYR A 301 -3.65 -8.52 15.41
CA TYR A 301 -2.33 -8.80 15.98
C TYR A 301 -2.40 -9.18 17.47
N LEU A 302 -3.30 -8.60 18.27
CA LEU A 302 -3.48 -9.00 19.67
C LEU A 302 -3.91 -10.47 19.77
N GLU A 303 -4.74 -10.98 18.86
CA GLU A 303 -5.07 -12.42 18.82
C GLU A 303 -3.85 -13.26 18.44
N VAL A 304 -3.03 -12.81 17.50
CA VAL A 304 -1.78 -13.50 17.16
C VAL A 304 -0.79 -13.50 18.32
N TYR A 305 -0.78 -12.47 19.18
CA TYR A 305 0.15 -12.35 20.31
C TYR A 305 -0.25 -13.21 21.52
N LYS A 306 -1.49 -13.66 21.63
CA LYS A 306 -1.92 -14.67 22.63
C LYS A 306 -1.31 -16.05 22.32
#